data_564acb9a38adeb056eaad666c97c54d1
#
_entry.id   564acb9a38adeb056eaad666c97c54d1
#
_cell.length_a   1.000
_cell.length_b   1.000
_cell.length_c   1.000
_cell.angle_alpha   90.00
_cell.angle_beta   90.00
_cell.angle_gamma   90.00
#
_symmetry.space_group_name_H-M   'P 1'
#
loop_
_entity.id
_entity.type
_entity.pdbx_description
1 polymer ?
#
loop_
_entity_poly.entity_id
_entity_poly.type
_entity_poly.pdbx_seq_one_letter_code
_entity_poly.pdbx_strand_id
1 'polypeptide(L)'
;MIGILDKYTNDDLAAWSQVWVNEKGMPEICGVISEDGKSLQVSQKDPLGRGLLWEQDLSFLVVYPDGGTEDVQVSFGKEQASCLKELKRQASEGCFVMPNADGKGYGFFRLLEKDAKACLGNLPACKDEVLRGSLLITLYENLCEPDYPCRSFIWKQCWIVCLRKTILCCSRPPSDISVIANVSISLIRRSWNWCSGES
;
A
#
# COMPACT_ATOMS: atom_id res chain seq x y z
N MET A 1 16.01 27.33 -1.43
CA MET A 1 16.54 25.99 -1.77
C MET A 1 16.17 25.60 -3.20
N ILE A 2 14.92 25.72 -3.63
CA ILE A 2 14.45 25.37 -4.99
C ILE A 2 15.26 26.09 -6.07
N GLY A 3 15.46 27.40 -6.01
CA GLY A 3 16.22 28.16 -7.03
C GLY A 3 17.72 27.81 -7.15
N ILE A 4 18.26 26.95 -6.27
CA ILE A 4 19.58 26.35 -6.45
C ILE A 4 19.45 25.08 -7.30
N LEU A 5 18.42 24.27 -7.03
CA LEU A 5 18.19 23.01 -7.73
C LEU A 5 17.72 23.24 -9.17
N ASP A 6 16.92 24.29 -9.45
CA ASP A 6 16.49 24.68 -10.79
C ASP A 6 17.64 24.86 -11.81
N LYS A 7 18.86 25.10 -11.31
CA LYS A 7 20.05 25.23 -12.16
C LYS A 7 20.56 23.90 -12.70
N TYR A 8 20.11 22.79 -12.13
CA TYR A 8 20.62 21.44 -12.41
C TYR A 8 19.57 20.54 -13.09
N THR A 9 18.36 21.03 -13.33
CA THR A 9 17.30 20.30 -14.04
C THR A 9 16.54 21.25 -14.96
N ASN A 10 15.90 20.66 -16.00
CA ASN A 10 14.97 21.36 -16.87
C ASN A 10 13.52 21.27 -16.38
N ASP A 11 13.29 20.60 -15.26
CA ASP A 11 11.97 20.43 -14.67
C ASP A 11 11.54 21.70 -13.93
N ASP A 12 10.24 21.98 -13.93
CA ASP A 12 9.66 23.07 -13.16
C ASP A 12 9.57 22.68 -11.67
N LEU A 13 10.68 22.88 -10.95
CA LEU A 13 10.75 22.57 -9.53
C LEU A 13 9.87 23.48 -8.66
N ALA A 14 9.47 24.65 -9.15
CA ALA A 14 8.55 25.50 -8.41
C ALA A 14 7.13 24.89 -8.41
N ALA A 15 6.63 24.45 -9.56
CA ALA A 15 5.37 23.73 -9.67
C ALA A 15 5.39 22.42 -8.88
N TRP A 16 6.48 21.64 -9.00
CA TRP A 16 6.67 20.42 -8.22
C TRP A 16 6.61 20.70 -6.71
N SER A 17 7.35 21.68 -6.23
CA SER A 17 7.38 22.04 -4.81
C SER A 17 6.04 22.52 -4.28
N GLN A 18 5.23 23.18 -5.11
CA GLN A 18 3.88 23.59 -4.73
C GLN A 18 3.05 22.38 -4.35
N VAL A 19 3.04 21.34 -5.18
CA VAL A 19 2.23 20.13 -4.94
C VAL A 19 2.81 19.24 -3.84
N TRP A 20 4.14 19.05 -3.85
CA TRP A 20 4.80 18.06 -2.98
C TRP A 20 5.18 18.56 -1.59
N VAL A 21 5.42 19.87 -1.45
CA VAL A 21 5.97 20.45 -0.22
C VAL A 21 5.00 21.43 0.44
N ASN A 22 4.34 22.30 -0.35
CA ASN A 22 3.51 23.37 0.20
C ASN A 22 2.07 22.94 0.44
N GLU A 23 1.56 21.98 -0.34
CA GLU A 23 0.20 21.49 -0.18
C GLU A 23 0.12 20.36 0.85
N LYS A 24 -1.00 20.31 1.57
CA LYS A 24 -1.27 19.26 2.56
C LYS A 24 -1.83 18.01 1.89
N GLY A 25 -1.55 16.87 2.48
CA GLY A 25 -2.13 15.59 2.07
C GLY A 25 -1.26 14.82 1.11
N MET A 26 -1.77 13.70 0.66
CA MET A 26 -1.13 12.76 -0.25
C MET A 26 -2.17 12.19 -1.21
N PRO A 27 -1.77 11.68 -2.40
CA PRO A 27 -2.71 11.07 -3.33
C PRO A 27 -3.28 9.76 -2.77
N GLU A 28 -4.55 9.53 -3.00
CA GLU A 28 -5.14 8.20 -2.92
C GLU A 28 -4.93 7.50 -4.25
N ILE A 29 -4.29 6.33 -4.24
CA ILE A 29 -3.90 5.57 -5.42
C ILE A 29 -4.61 4.22 -5.39
N CYS A 30 -5.26 3.86 -6.50
CA CYS A 30 -5.96 2.59 -6.64
C CYS A 30 -5.59 1.91 -7.96
N GLY A 31 -5.26 0.62 -7.90
CA GLY A 31 -5.01 -0.22 -9.07
C GLY A 31 -6.11 -1.28 -9.22
N VAL A 32 -6.74 -1.35 -10.39
CA VAL A 32 -7.82 -2.28 -10.68
C VAL A 32 -7.57 -2.99 -12.00
N ILE A 33 -7.64 -4.32 -12.00
CA ILE A 33 -7.62 -5.11 -13.24
C ILE A 33 -8.94 -4.88 -13.97
N SER A 34 -8.89 -4.59 -15.28
CA SER A 34 -10.07 -4.43 -16.12
C SER A 34 -10.95 -5.69 -16.14
N GLU A 35 -12.24 -5.52 -16.42
CA GLU A 35 -13.20 -6.64 -16.44
C GLU A 35 -12.81 -7.72 -17.46
N ASP A 36 -12.20 -7.32 -18.59
CA ASP A 36 -11.71 -8.23 -19.62
C ASP A 36 -10.37 -8.90 -19.27
N GLY A 37 -9.75 -8.51 -18.14
CA GLY A 37 -8.48 -9.02 -17.66
C GLY A 37 -7.26 -8.64 -18.49
N LYS A 38 -7.38 -7.68 -19.42
CA LYS A 38 -6.28 -7.36 -20.36
C LYS A 38 -5.41 -6.21 -19.90
N SER A 39 -5.88 -5.42 -18.93
CA SER A 39 -5.16 -4.23 -18.50
C SER A 39 -5.30 -3.99 -17.00
N LEU A 40 -4.32 -3.27 -16.46
CA LEU A 40 -4.36 -2.67 -15.13
C LEU A 40 -4.66 -1.19 -15.28
N GLN A 41 -5.77 -0.74 -14.73
CA GLN A 41 -6.11 0.66 -14.58
C GLN A 41 -5.62 1.15 -13.23
N VAL A 42 -4.76 2.16 -13.23
CA VAL A 42 -4.29 2.82 -12.00
C VAL A 42 -4.79 4.25 -12.01
N SER A 43 -5.35 4.69 -10.92
CA SER A 43 -5.86 6.04 -10.75
C SER A 43 -5.27 6.70 -9.51
N GLN A 44 -5.10 8.02 -9.57
CA GLN A 44 -4.81 8.85 -8.42
C GLN A 44 -5.92 9.87 -8.18
N LYS A 45 -6.16 10.20 -6.93
CA LYS A 45 -7.18 11.15 -6.51
C LYS A 45 -6.67 12.01 -5.36
N ASP A 46 -6.95 13.31 -5.38
CA ASP A 46 -6.78 14.18 -4.23
C ASP A 46 -7.94 13.97 -3.24
N PRO A 47 -7.70 13.40 -2.05
CA PRO A 47 -8.76 13.13 -1.08
C PRO A 47 -9.41 14.41 -0.53
N LEU A 48 -8.74 15.58 -0.65
CA LEU A 48 -9.28 16.88 -0.23
C LEU A 48 -10.08 17.58 -1.33
N GLY A 49 -10.22 16.99 -2.52
CA GLY A 49 -11.07 17.48 -3.60
C GLY A 49 -10.56 18.76 -4.29
N ARG A 50 -9.28 19.11 -4.16
CA ARG A 50 -8.67 20.31 -4.77
C ARG A 50 -8.25 20.06 -6.22
N GLY A 51 -8.26 18.79 -6.66
CA GLY A 51 -7.82 18.37 -8.00
C GLY A 51 -6.29 18.32 -8.16
N LEU A 52 -5.55 18.25 -7.05
CA LEU A 52 -4.10 18.10 -7.12
C LEU A 52 -3.72 16.73 -7.66
N LEU A 53 -2.66 16.71 -8.47
CA LEU A 53 -2.06 15.50 -9.04
C LEU A 53 -0.58 15.46 -8.68
N TRP A 54 -0.12 14.28 -8.31
CA TRP A 54 1.28 14.03 -7.94
C TRP A 54 1.97 13.28 -9.07
N GLU A 55 2.94 13.93 -9.69
CA GLU A 55 3.76 13.33 -10.73
C GLU A 55 4.74 12.33 -10.10
N GLN A 56 4.59 11.04 -10.41
CA GLN A 56 5.44 9.99 -9.86
C GLN A 56 5.39 8.70 -10.66
N ASP A 57 6.44 7.90 -10.50
CA ASP A 57 6.53 6.55 -11.04
C ASP A 57 6.17 5.55 -9.95
N LEU A 58 5.32 4.58 -10.29
CA LEU A 58 4.79 3.58 -9.38
C LEU A 58 4.99 2.19 -9.94
N SER A 59 5.31 1.24 -9.07
CA SER A 59 5.38 -0.18 -9.39
C SER A 59 4.18 -0.92 -8.79
N PHE A 60 3.51 -1.71 -9.63
CA PHE A 60 2.44 -2.62 -9.24
C PHE A 60 2.83 -4.04 -9.62
N LEU A 61 2.60 -5.00 -8.75
CA LEU A 61 2.79 -6.41 -9.03
C LEU A 61 1.43 -7.08 -9.21
N VAL A 62 1.18 -7.61 -10.40
CA VAL A 62 0.03 -8.48 -10.66
C VAL A 62 0.44 -9.92 -10.38
N VAL A 63 -0.30 -10.61 -9.53
CA VAL A 63 -0.06 -12.01 -9.16
C VAL A 63 -1.16 -12.88 -9.76
N TYR A 64 -0.73 -13.91 -10.47
CA TYR A 64 -1.61 -14.87 -11.13
C TYR A 64 -1.85 -16.11 -10.25
N PRO A 65 -2.97 -16.86 -10.44
CA PRO A 65 -3.31 -18.01 -9.62
C PRO A 65 -2.28 -19.14 -9.65
N ASP A 66 -1.50 -19.23 -10.72
CA ASP A 66 -0.40 -20.21 -10.88
C ASP A 66 0.90 -19.79 -10.16
N GLY A 67 0.88 -18.66 -9.46
CA GLY A 67 2.05 -18.09 -8.78
C GLY A 67 2.95 -17.25 -9.69
N GLY A 68 2.63 -17.13 -10.99
CA GLY A 68 3.31 -16.20 -11.89
C GLY A 68 3.07 -14.74 -11.48
N THR A 69 4.03 -13.88 -11.76
CA THR A 69 3.94 -12.46 -11.43
C THR A 69 4.29 -11.59 -12.63
N GLU A 70 3.69 -10.40 -12.68
CA GLU A 70 4.01 -9.37 -13.67
C GLU A 70 4.20 -8.04 -12.97
N ASP A 71 5.38 -7.43 -13.16
CA ASP A 71 5.67 -6.07 -12.72
C ASP A 71 5.12 -5.07 -13.75
N VAL A 72 4.28 -4.16 -13.30
CA VAL A 72 3.64 -3.14 -14.12
C VAL A 72 4.08 -1.76 -13.62
N GLN A 73 4.90 -1.09 -14.44
CA GLN A 73 5.36 0.27 -14.16
C GLN A 73 4.36 1.29 -14.69
N VAL A 74 3.96 2.21 -13.83
CA VAL A 74 3.00 3.26 -14.12
C VAL A 74 3.62 4.61 -13.82
N SER A 75 3.60 5.50 -14.82
CA SER A 75 4.08 6.88 -14.66
C SER A 75 2.88 7.82 -14.71
N PHE A 76 2.72 8.64 -13.70
CA PHE A 76 1.78 9.74 -13.69
C PHE A 76 2.48 11.03 -14.06
N GLY A 77 2.04 11.66 -15.15
CA GLY A 77 2.45 13.01 -15.52
C GLY A 77 1.60 14.10 -14.84
N LYS A 78 1.92 15.36 -15.12
CA LYS A 78 1.36 16.55 -14.45
C LYS A 78 -0.17 16.67 -14.50
N GLU A 79 -0.80 16.16 -15.56
CA GLU A 79 -2.26 16.29 -15.76
C GLU A 79 -2.96 14.92 -15.80
N GLN A 80 -2.30 13.86 -15.31
CA GLN A 80 -2.78 12.51 -15.49
C GLN A 80 -3.36 11.95 -14.18
N ALA A 81 -4.69 11.89 -14.08
CA ALA A 81 -5.40 11.30 -12.96
C ALA A 81 -5.54 9.77 -13.06
N SER A 82 -5.41 9.19 -14.25
CA SER A 82 -5.50 7.76 -14.47
C SER A 82 -4.57 7.29 -15.58
N CYS A 83 -4.08 6.07 -15.47
CA CYS A 83 -3.22 5.41 -16.45
C CYS A 83 -3.72 3.98 -16.67
N LEU A 84 -3.77 3.56 -17.93
CA LEU A 84 -4.09 2.19 -18.35
C LEU A 84 -2.81 1.52 -18.87
N LYS A 85 -2.48 0.35 -18.33
CA LYS A 85 -1.34 -0.46 -18.77
C LYS A 85 -1.82 -1.82 -19.21
N GLU A 86 -1.48 -2.21 -20.44
CA GLU A 86 -1.76 -3.55 -20.94
C GLU A 86 -0.94 -4.58 -20.18
N LEU A 87 -1.58 -5.69 -19.82
CA LEU A 87 -0.94 -6.84 -19.21
C LEU A 87 -0.40 -7.77 -20.29
N LYS A 88 0.78 -8.29 -20.08
CA LYS A 88 1.40 -9.28 -20.98
C LYS A 88 0.62 -10.57 -21.04
N ARG A 89 -0.08 -10.88 -19.97
CA ARG A 89 -0.91 -12.08 -19.80
C ARG A 89 -2.29 -11.67 -19.32
N GLN A 90 -3.34 -12.21 -19.96
CA GLN A 90 -4.71 -11.96 -19.52
C GLN A 90 -4.92 -12.45 -18.09
N ALA A 91 -5.39 -11.56 -17.23
CA ALA A 91 -5.74 -11.89 -15.87
C ALA A 91 -7.07 -12.66 -15.84
N SER A 92 -7.16 -13.65 -15.00
CA SER A 92 -8.32 -14.49 -14.75
C SER A 92 -8.84 -14.29 -13.32
N GLU A 93 -9.91 -15.00 -12.99
CA GLU A 93 -10.38 -15.07 -11.61
C GLU A 93 -9.24 -15.59 -10.68
N GLY A 94 -9.10 -14.96 -9.51
CA GLY A 94 -8.04 -15.25 -8.57
C GLY A 94 -6.75 -14.44 -8.76
N CYS A 95 -6.64 -13.63 -9.83
CA CYS A 95 -5.57 -12.64 -9.92
C CYS A 95 -5.81 -11.51 -8.93
N PHE A 96 -4.71 -11.00 -8.36
CA PHE A 96 -4.75 -9.86 -7.44
C PHE A 96 -3.58 -8.91 -7.66
N VAL A 97 -3.72 -7.69 -7.15
CA VAL A 97 -2.78 -6.61 -7.34
C VAL A 97 -2.09 -6.26 -6.02
N MET A 98 -0.78 -6.19 -6.05
CA MET A 98 0.04 -5.66 -4.97
C MET A 98 0.54 -4.28 -5.39
N PRO A 99 0.07 -3.18 -4.78
CA PRO A 99 0.53 -1.85 -5.10
C PRO A 99 1.89 -1.56 -4.45
N ASN A 100 2.57 -0.53 -4.99
CA ASN A 100 3.85 -0.03 -4.46
C ASN A 100 4.88 -1.15 -4.24
N ALA A 101 5.05 -1.99 -5.25
CA ALA A 101 5.83 -3.22 -5.14
C ALA A 101 7.32 -2.97 -4.85
N ASP A 102 7.86 -1.84 -5.30
CA ASP A 102 9.25 -1.42 -5.04
C ASP A 102 9.42 -0.50 -3.81
N GLY A 103 8.31 -0.15 -3.15
CA GLY A 103 8.28 0.67 -1.94
C GLY A 103 8.65 2.15 -2.13
N LYS A 104 8.73 2.66 -3.38
CA LYS A 104 9.16 4.03 -3.67
C LYS A 104 8.01 5.02 -3.84
N GLY A 105 6.81 4.52 -4.13
CA GLY A 105 5.64 5.36 -4.33
C GLY A 105 5.22 6.08 -3.06
N TYR A 106 4.76 7.32 -3.22
CA TYR A 106 4.21 8.14 -2.14
C TYR A 106 2.69 8.28 -2.31
N GLY A 107 1.94 7.95 -1.28
CA GLY A 107 0.49 8.06 -1.27
C GLY A 107 -0.19 6.99 -0.43
N PHE A 108 -1.49 7.12 -0.28
CA PHE A 108 -2.35 6.10 0.30
C PHE A 108 -2.76 5.11 -0.79
N PHE A 109 -2.25 3.90 -0.73
CA PHE A 109 -2.56 2.83 -1.69
C PHE A 109 -3.80 2.07 -1.25
N ARG A 110 -4.94 2.40 -1.85
CA ARG A 110 -6.20 1.72 -1.55
C ARG A 110 -6.23 0.32 -2.13
N LEU A 111 -6.40 -0.66 -1.27
CA LEU A 111 -6.59 -2.06 -1.66
C LEU A 111 -8.07 -2.38 -1.83
N LEU A 112 -8.42 -3.10 -2.88
CA LEU A 112 -9.72 -3.77 -2.95
C LEU A 112 -9.77 -4.90 -1.93
N GLU A 113 -10.96 -5.24 -1.46
CA GLU A 113 -11.16 -6.30 -0.45
C GLU A 113 -10.53 -7.63 -0.86
N LYS A 114 -10.72 -8.03 -2.13
CA LYS A 114 -10.14 -9.25 -2.69
C LYS A 114 -8.61 -9.23 -2.66
N ASP A 115 -8.03 -8.08 -3.04
CA ASP A 115 -6.58 -7.92 -3.11
C ASP A 115 -5.95 -7.90 -1.72
N ALA A 116 -6.59 -7.24 -0.75
CA ALA A 116 -6.13 -7.24 0.64
C ALA A 116 -6.12 -8.64 1.26
N LYS A 117 -7.17 -9.44 1.01
CA LYS A 117 -7.23 -10.83 1.49
C LYS A 117 -6.15 -11.69 0.85
N ALA A 118 -5.92 -11.54 -0.46
CA ALA A 118 -4.89 -12.27 -1.20
C ALA A 118 -3.48 -11.85 -0.76
N CYS A 119 -3.22 -10.56 -0.62
CA CYS A 119 -1.95 -10.02 -0.11
C CYS A 119 -1.61 -10.60 1.26
N LEU A 120 -2.57 -10.61 2.19
CA LEU A 120 -2.40 -11.19 3.53
C LEU A 120 -2.07 -12.68 3.50
N GLY A 121 -2.76 -13.44 2.65
CA GLY A 121 -2.53 -14.88 2.50
C GLY A 121 -1.13 -15.19 1.95
N ASN A 122 -0.62 -14.36 1.06
CA ASN A 122 0.68 -14.54 0.41
C ASN A 122 1.85 -13.89 1.18
N LEU A 123 1.58 -12.98 2.10
CA LEU A 123 2.60 -12.25 2.87
C LEU A 123 3.65 -13.16 3.57
N PRO A 124 3.28 -14.30 4.20
CA PRO A 124 4.25 -15.19 4.84
C PRO A 124 5.23 -15.85 3.87
N ALA A 125 4.79 -16.08 2.63
CA ALA A 125 5.59 -16.70 1.56
C ALA A 125 6.43 -15.68 0.77
N CYS A 126 6.17 -14.39 0.93
CA CYS A 126 6.87 -13.32 0.24
C CYS A 126 8.34 -13.27 0.71
N LYS A 127 9.27 -13.60 -0.19
CA LYS A 127 10.70 -13.59 0.10
C LYS A 127 11.34 -12.23 -0.08
N ASP A 128 10.78 -11.40 -0.95
CA ASP A 128 11.24 -10.03 -1.17
C ASP A 128 10.90 -9.17 0.05
N GLU A 129 11.93 -8.64 0.68
CA GLU A 129 11.80 -7.86 1.93
C GLU A 129 11.20 -6.48 1.70
N VAL A 130 11.50 -5.86 0.55
CA VAL A 130 10.96 -4.54 0.18
C VAL A 130 9.47 -4.67 -0.10
N LEU A 131 9.08 -5.60 -0.97
CA LEU A 131 7.68 -5.89 -1.27
C LEU A 131 6.89 -6.24 0.00
N ARG A 132 7.46 -7.10 0.86
CA ARG A 132 6.84 -7.49 2.12
C ARG A 132 6.63 -6.32 3.07
N GLY A 133 7.64 -5.43 3.19
CA GLY A 133 7.57 -4.20 3.99
C GLY A 133 6.53 -3.23 3.46
N SER A 134 6.54 -2.97 2.16
CA SER A 134 5.56 -2.12 1.48
C SER A 134 4.13 -2.63 1.67
N LEU A 135 3.90 -3.94 1.49
CA LEU A 135 2.58 -4.55 1.70
C LEU A 135 2.09 -4.44 3.14
N LEU A 136 2.98 -4.60 4.13
CA LEU A 136 2.61 -4.45 5.53
C LEU A 136 2.17 -3.01 5.84
N ILE A 137 2.88 -2.02 5.32
CA ILE A 137 2.52 -0.60 5.47
C ILE A 137 1.16 -0.34 4.79
N THR A 138 1.00 -0.77 3.55
CA THR A 138 -0.24 -0.59 2.78
C THR A 138 -1.43 -1.25 3.47
N LEU A 139 -1.28 -2.48 3.95
CA LEU A 139 -2.34 -3.17 4.70
C LEU A 139 -2.69 -2.43 6.00
N TYR A 140 -1.68 -1.95 6.74
CA TYR A 140 -1.90 -1.21 7.96
C TYR A 140 -2.64 0.11 7.72
N GLU A 141 -2.26 0.88 6.70
CA GLU A 141 -2.93 2.13 6.33
C GLU A 141 -4.41 1.90 5.97
N ASN A 142 -4.70 0.87 5.14
CA ASN A 142 -6.08 0.53 4.83
C ASN A 142 -6.88 0.08 6.07
N LEU A 143 -6.24 -0.57 7.05
CA LEU A 143 -6.89 -0.92 8.31
C LEU A 143 -7.24 0.28 9.18
N CYS A 144 -6.49 1.35 9.07
CA CYS A 144 -6.74 2.60 9.79
C CYS A 144 -7.95 3.37 9.22
N GLU A 145 -8.37 3.07 7.98
CA GLU A 145 -9.57 3.66 7.39
C GLU A 145 -10.85 3.14 8.08
N PRO A 146 -11.69 4.04 8.64
CA PRO A 146 -12.87 3.64 9.44
C PRO A 146 -13.85 2.74 8.68
N ASP A 147 -14.05 3.02 7.39
CA ASP A 147 -15.05 2.38 6.54
C ASP A 147 -14.48 1.23 5.68
N TYR A 148 -13.26 0.76 6.00
CA TYR A 148 -12.66 -0.30 5.19
C TYR A 148 -13.34 -1.65 5.41
N PRO A 149 -13.89 -2.29 4.36
CA PRO A 149 -14.83 -3.42 4.48
C PRO A 149 -14.26 -4.66 5.20
N CYS A 150 -12.97 -4.88 5.08
CA CYS A 150 -12.29 -6.07 5.62
C CYS A 150 -11.56 -5.86 6.94
N ARG A 151 -11.76 -4.72 7.60
CA ARG A 151 -11.02 -4.33 8.80
C ARG A 151 -10.91 -5.44 9.84
N SER A 152 -12.02 -6.03 10.25
CA SER A 152 -12.04 -7.07 11.30
C SER A 152 -11.33 -8.37 10.89
N PHE A 153 -11.45 -8.74 9.61
CA PHE A 153 -10.79 -9.93 9.07
C PHE A 153 -9.28 -9.73 9.00
N ILE A 154 -8.82 -8.60 8.46
CA ILE A 154 -7.40 -8.28 8.29
C ILE A 154 -6.72 -8.15 9.66
N TRP A 155 -7.36 -7.49 10.64
CA TRP A 155 -6.85 -7.42 12.01
C TRP A 155 -6.56 -8.79 12.60
N LYS A 156 -7.49 -9.73 12.48
CA LYS A 156 -7.31 -11.11 12.98
C LYS A 156 -6.15 -11.82 12.30
N GLN A 157 -6.02 -11.65 10.98
CA GLN A 157 -4.95 -12.31 10.20
C GLN A 157 -3.58 -11.67 10.41
N CYS A 158 -3.48 -10.34 10.43
CA CYS A 158 -2.23 -9.63 10.75
C CYS A 158 -1.72 -10.04 12.13
N TRP A 159 -2.62 -10.14 13.12
CA TRP A 159 -2.29 -10.62 14.45
C TRP A 159 -1.68 -12.03 14.42
N ILE A 160 -2.28 -12.96 13.70
CA ILE A 160 -1.78 -14.33 13.56
C ILE A 160 -0.41 -14.37 12.88
N VAL A 161 -0.21 -13.57 11.83
CA VAL A 161 1.07 -13.48 11.10
C VAL A 161 2.17 -12.86 11.97
N CYS A 162 1.86 -11.78 12.69
CA CYS A 162 2.79 -11.14 13.62
C CYS A 162 3.17 -12.08 14.76
N LEU A 163 2.20 -12.76 15.38
CA LEU A 163 2.46 -13.72 16.43
C LEU A 163 3.33 -14.89 15.95
N ARG A 164 3.04 -15.47 14.78
CA ARG A 164 3.84 -16.56 14.22
C ARG A 164 5.29 -16.14 13.95
N LYS A 165 5.54 -14.94 13.42
CA LYS A 165 6.90 -14.44 13.17
C LYS A 165 7.62 -14.06 14.46
N THR A 166 6.94 -13.47 15.43
CA THR A 166 7.54 -13.15 16.74
C THR A 166 7.96 -14.43 17.46
N ILE A 167 7.15 -15.48 17.40
CA ILE A 167 7.47 -16.80 17.99
C ILE A 167 8.63 -17.48 17.25
N LEU A 168 8.69 -17.34 15.90
CA LEU A 168 9.75 -17.95 15.08
C LEU A 168 11.08 -17.18 15.11
N CYS A 169 11.06 -15.86 15.38
CA CYS A 169 12.28 -15.04 15.52
C CYS A 169 12.88 -15.08 16.92
N CYS A 170 12.09 -15.44 17.96
CA CYS A 170 12.59 -15.58 19.32
C CYS A 170 13.11 -17.00 19.55
N SER A 171 14.40 -17.21 19.29
CA SER A 171 15.16 -18.33 19.86
C SER A 171 15.42 -18.18 21.38
N ARG A 172 14.64 -17.32 22.07
CA ARG A 172 14.70 -17.10 23.54
C ARG A 172 13.53 -17.77 24.26
N PRO A 173 13.73 -18.16 25.52
CA PRO A 173 12.74 -18.95 26.29
C PRO A 173 11.47 -18.17 26.63
N PRO A 174 10.36 -18.88 26.99
CA PRO A 174 8.99 -18.35 27.03
C PRO A 174 8.68 -17.25 28.06
N SER A 175 9.59 -16.91 28.96
CA SER A 175 9.37 -15.90 30.02
C SER A 175 9.18 -14.47 29.49
N ASP A 176 9.67 -14.16 28.29
CA ASP A 176 9.61 -12.79 27.73
C ASP A 176 8.41 -12.57 26.79
N ILE A 177 7.72 -13.66 26.41
CA ILE A 177 6.59 -13.59 25.47
C ILE A 177 5.38 -12.88 26.10
N SER A 178 5.19 -13.01 27.41
CA SER A 178 4.09 -12.35 28.12
C SER A 178 4.21 -10.84 28.18
N VAL A 179 5.43 -10.29 28.20
CA VAL A 179 5.68 -8.85 28.22
C VAL A 179 5.44 -8.25 26.83
N ILE A 180 5.93 -8.91 25.77
CA ILE A 180 5.73 -8.45 24.39
C ILE A 180 4.24 -8.54 24.00
N ALA A 181 3.55 -9.62 24.38
CA ALA A 181 2.12 -9.77 24.17
C ALA A 181 1.33 -8.68 24.91
N ASN A 182 1.65 -8.37 26.14
CA ASN A 182 0.97 -7.35 26.94
C ASN A 182 1.24 -5.93 26.43
N VAL A 183 2.46 -5.59 25.98
CA VAL A 183 2.78 -4.29 25.38
C VAL A 183 2.06 -4.14 24.07
N SER A 184 2.05 -5.17 23.22
CA SER A 184 1.33 -5.15 21.95
C SER A 184 -0.18 -5.05 22.15
N ILE A 185 -0.77 -5.75 23.12
CA ILE A 185 -2.19 -5.66 23.49
C ILE A 185 -2.52 -4.26 24.02
N SER A 186 -1.67 -3.65 24.84
CA SER A 186 -1.90 -2.31 25.38
C SER A 186 -1.81 -1.22 24.31
N LEU A 187 -0.90 -1.33 23.37
CA LEU A 187 -0.77 -0.41 22.24
C LEU A 187 -1.98 -0.54 21.28
N ILE A 188 -2.41 -1.76 21.00
CA ILE A 188 -3.59 -2.02 20.16
C ILE A 188 -4.87 -1.57 20.85
N ARG A 189 -5.02 -1.78 22.15
CA ARG A 189 -6.17 -1.31 22.93
C ARG A 189 -6.25 0.22 22.95
N ARG A 190 -5.11 0.91 23.02
CA ARG A 190 -5.04 2.38 22.91
C ARG A 190 -5.40 2.88 21.50
N SER A 191 -4.91 2.22 20.45
CA SER A 191 -5.28 2.57 19.08
C SER A 191 -6.75 2.24 18.77
N TRP A 192 -7.30 1.19 19.37
CA TRP A 192 -8.70 0.82 19.22
C TRP A 192 -9.64 1.84 19.88
N ASN A 193 -9.31 2.28 21.09
CA ASN A 193 -10.07 3.33 21.79
C ASN A 193 -9.97 4.69 21.06
N TRP A 194 -8.85 4.96 20.38
CA TRP A 194 -8.69 6.17 19.59
C TRP A 194 -9.51 6.13 18.28
N CYS A 195 -9.64 4.96 17.68
CA CYS A 195 -10.42 4.76 16.44
C CYS A 195 -11.92 4.55 16.67
N SER A 196 -12.35 4.08 17.87
CA SER A 196 -13.76 3.85 18.20
C SER A 196 -14.47 5.08 18.82
N GLY A 197 -13.74 6.15 19.14
CA GLY A 197 -14.33 7.35 19.73
C GLY A 197 -14.93 7.15 21.13
N GLU A 198 -14.64 6.02 21.79
CA GLU A 198 -15.03 5.79 23.16
C GLU A 198 -13.97 6.41 24.10
N SER A 199 -14.35 7.54 24.69
CA SER A 199 -13.62 8.24 25.75
C SER A 199 -13.94 7.64 27.12
#